data_c304035f80d0c3f63a548f7f5e7df0f0
#
_entry.id   c304035f80d0c3f63a548f7f5e7df0f0
#
_cell.length_a   1.000
_cell.length_b   1.000
_cell.length_c   1.000
_cell.angle_alpha   90.00
_cell.angle_beta   90.00
_cell.angle_gamma   90.00
#
_symmetry.space_group_name_H-M   'P 1'
#
loop_
_entity.id
_entity.type
_entity.pdbx_description
1 polymer ?
#
loop_
_entity_poly.entity_id
_entity_poly.type
_entity_poly.pdbx_seq_one_letter_code
_entity_poly.pdbx_strand_id
1 'polypeptide(L)' 'MNWELYEVWSVDEDGHEDLIDTTKSLKEARAIAQSNLSEYYVECIVYAEDPEGELVEIERVK' A
#
# COMPACT_ATOMS: atom_id res chain seq x y z
N MET A 1 9.86 16.36 0.43
CA MET A 1 9.06 16.02 1.62
C MET A 1 9.41 14.61 2.07
N ASN A 2 9.66 14.43 3.35
CA ASN A 2 9.99 13.12 3.90
C ASN A 2 8.73 12.45 4.43
N TRP A 3 8.33 11.38 3.77
CA TRP A 3 7.27 10.55 4.28
C TRP A 3 7.84 9.64 5.35
N GLU A 4 7.20 9.57 6.52
CA GLU A 4 7.71 8.78 7.63
C GLU A 4 7.27 7.33 7.57
N LEU A 5 6.15 7.06 6.95
CA LEU A 5 5.58 5.72 6.94
C LEU A 5 4.79 5.48 5.67
N TYR A 6 4.92 4.27 5.15
CA TYR A 6 4.10 3.82 4.03
C TYR A 6 3.25 2.66 4.48
N GLU A 7 2.01 2.62 4.03
CA GLU A 7 1.09 1.53 4.30
C GLU A 7 0.77 0.83 2.99
N VAL A 8 0.75 -0.50 3.02
CA VAL A 8 0.38 -1.30 1.86
C VAL A 8 -0.95 -1.96 2.15
N TRP A 9 -1.91 -1.72 1.29
CA TRP A 9 -3.26 -2.26 1.40
C TRP A 9 -3.54 -3.13 0.20
N SER A 10 -4.14 -4.29 0.42
CA SER A 10 -4.60 -5.14 -0.68
C SER A 10 -6.10 -4.97 -0.89
N VAL A 11 -6.51 -5.09 -2.16
CA VAL A 11 -7.90 -4.96 -2.56
C VAL A 11 -8.33 -6.27 -3.19
N ASP A 12 -9.42 -6.86 -2.70
CA ASP A 12 -9.96 -8.09 -3.26
C ASP A 12 -10.93 -7.81 -4.42
N GLU A 13 -11.47 -8.87 -4.99
CA GLU A 13 -12.38 -8.77 -6.14
C GLU A 13 -13.64 -7.97 -5.85
N ASP A 14 -14.05 -7.91 -4.58
CA ASP A 14 -15.25 -7.19 -4.17
C ASP A 14 -14.95 -5.73 -3.80
N GLY A 15 -13.69 -5.33 -3.87
CA GLY A 15 -13.28 -3.97 -3.55
C GLY A 15 -12.98 -3.72 -2.08
N HIS A 16 -12.91 -4.78 -1.28
CA HIS A 16 -12.54 -4.63 0.13
C HIS A 16 -11.04 -4.41 0.28
N GLU A 17 -10.68 -3.43 1.09
CA GLU A 17 -9.29 -3.08 1.34
C GLU A 17 -8.85 -3.57 2.72
N ASP A 18 -7.72 -4.24 2.76
CA ASP A 18 -7.12 -4.72 4.01
C ASP A 18 -5.68 -4.23 4.12
N LEU A 19 -5.33 -3.69 5.28
CA LEU A 19 -3.95 -3.32 5.56
C LEU A 19 -3.12 -4.59 5.72
N ILE A 20 -2.09 -4.74 4.91
CA ILE A 20 -1.25 -5.94 4.95
C ILE A 20 0.13 -5.70 5.55
N ASP A 21 0.66 -4.47 5.44
CA ASP A 21 1.96 -4.19 6.03
C ASP A 21 2.21 -2.68 6.07
N THR A 22 3.19 -2.30 6.89
CA THR A 22 3.70 -0.93 6.96
C THR A 22 5.22 -0.98 6.86
N THR A 23 5.81 0.05 6.27
CA THR A 23 7.26 0.13 6.12
C THR A 23 7.69 1.59 6.01
N LYS A 24 8.95 1.84 6.28
CA LYS A 24 9.54 3.18 6.16
C LYS A 24 10.17 3.44 4.79
N SER A 25 10.14 2.45 3.90
CA SER A 25 10.77 2.52 2.58
C SER A 25 9.74 2.34 1.48
N LEU A 26 9.69 3.29 0.54
CA LEU A 26 8.81 3.17 -0.62
C LEU A 26 9.19 1.96 -1.48
N LYS A 27 10.48 1.67 -1.58
CA LYS A 27 10.96 0.51 -2.33
C LYS A 27 10.44 -0.79 -1.71
N GLU A 28 10.48 -0.90 -0.39
CA GLU A 28 9.94 -2.07 0.31
C GLU A 28 8.43 -2.15 0.16
N ALA A 29 7.74 -1.01 0.24
CA ALA A 29 6.29 -0.97 0.07
C ALA A 29 5.88 -1.51 -1.30
N ARG A 30 6.60 -1.11 -2.35
CA ARG A 30 6.34 -1.61 -3.70
C ARG A 30 6.59 -3.11 -3.81
N ALA A 31 7.67 -3.60 -3.20
CA ALA A 31 7.99 -5.03 -3.20
C ALA A 31 6.91 -5.83 -2.47
N ILE A 32 6.45 -5.33 -1.32
CA ILE A 32 5.37 -5.96 -0.57
C ILE A 32 4.08 -6.00 -1.41
N ALA A 33 3.75 -4.88 -2.05
CA ALA A 33 2.56 -4.81 -2.89
C ALA A 33 2.61 -5.83 -4.02
N GLN A 34 3.73 -5.91 -4.72
CA GLN A 34 3.91 -6.84 -5.82
C GLN A 34 3.79 -8.30 -5.37
N SER A 35 4.38 -8.63 -4.22
CA SER A 35 4.39 -9.99 -3.71
C SER A 35 3.04 -10.45 -3.18
N ASN A 36 2.12 -9.52 -2.93
CA ASN A 36 0.79 -9.83 -2.40
C ASN A 36 -0.30 -9.85 -3.47
N LEU A 37 0.02 -9.55 -4.71
CA LEU A 37 -0.93 -9.69 -5.81
C LEU A 37 -1.20 -11.18 -6.04
N SER A 38 -2.46 -11.52 -6.25
CA SER A 38 -2.89 -12.90 -6.43
C SER A 38 -4.24 -12.93 -7.15
N GLU A 39 -4.80 -14.11 -7.31
CA GLU A 39 -6.15 -14.24 -7.85
C GLU A 39 -7.19 -13.64 -6.92
N TYR A 40 -6.91 -13.65 -5.62
CA TYR A 40 -7.81 -13.08 -4.60
C TYR A 40 -7.58 -11.58 -4.43
N TYR A 41 -6.33 -11.16 -4.28
CA TYR A 41 -5.98 -9.75 -4.16
C TYR A 41 -5.53 -9.22 -5.53
N VAL A 42 -6.47 -8.58 -6.21
CA VAL A 42 -6.29 -8.16 -7.60
C VAL A 42 -5.54 -6.83 -7.72
N GLU A 43 -5.37 -6.14 -6.62
CA GLU A 43 -4.71 -4.84 -6.59
C GLU A 43 -4.11 -4.58 -5.22
N CYS A 44 -3.03 -3.83 -5.17
CA CYS A 44 -2.47 -3.33 -3.92
C CYS A 44 -2.28 -1.82 -4.05
N ILE A 45 -2.55 -1.11 -2.97
CA ILE A 45 -2.41 0.35 -2.91
C ILE A 45 -1.34 0.69 -1.89
N VAL A 46 -0.42 1.55 -2.30
CA VAL A 46 0.59 2.09 -1.39
C VAL A 46 0.16 3.50 -0.99
N TYR A 47 -0.01 3.72 0.30
CA TYR A 47 -0.29 5.02 0.87
C TYR A 47 0.93 5.51 1.63
N ALA A 48 1.15 6.81 1.60
CA ALA A 48 2.14 7.45 2.47
C ALA A 48 1.38 8.22 3.55
N GLU A 49 1.85 8.13 4.79
CA GLU A 49 1.29 8.91 5.87
C GLU A 49 2.04 10.24 5.92
N ASP A 50 1.31 11.36 5.81
CA ASP A 50 1.91 12.67 5.85
C ASP A 50 2.19 13.09 7.30
N PRO A 51 2.90 14.22 7.52
CA PRO A 51 3.21 14.67 8.88
C PRO A 51 1.99 14.98 9.75
N GLU A 52 0.83 15.15 9.13
CA GLU A 52 -0.42 15.40 9.85
C GLU A 52 -1.21 14.12 10.12
N GLY A 53 -0.69 12.97 9.67
CA GLY A 53 -1.30 11.67 9.89
C GLY A 53 -2.33 11.27 8.84
N GLU A 54 -2.47 12.04 7.78
CA GLU A 54 -3.39 11.68 6.70
C GLU A 54 -2.71 10.76 5.69
N LEU A 55 -3.48 9.85 5.12
CA LEU A 55 -2.98 8.92 4.11
C LEU A 55 -3.14 9.53 2.72
N VAL A 56 -2.07 9.49 1.94
CA VAL A 56 -2.05 9.97 0.57
C VAL A 56 -1.70 8.79 -0.33
N GLU A 57 -2.53 8.51 -1.31
CA GLU A 57 -2.26 7.43 -2.26
C GLU A 57 -1.04 7.80 -3.12
N ILE A 58 -0.04 6.93 -3.11
CA ILE A 58 1.19 7.11 -3.87
C ILE A 58 1.16 6.29 -5.16
N GLU A 59 0.72 5.04 -5.08
CA GLU A 59 0.80 4.13 -6.21
C GLU A 59 -0.20 3.00 -6.07
N ARG A 60 -0.74 2.57 -7.21
CA ARG A 60 -1.56 1.36 -7.29
C ARG A 60 -0.82 0.33 -8.12
N VAL A 61 -0.72 -0.87 -7.59
CA VAL A 61 -0.06 -2.00 -8.26
C VAL A 61 -1.15 -3.00 -8.65
N LYS A 62 -1.19 -3.34 -9.93
CA LYS A 62 -2.17 -4.30 -10.47
C LYS A 62 -1.49 -5.47 -11.14
#